data_1f4192f39dd761fd99404cf1ef477d13
#
_entry.id   1f4192f39dd761fd99404cf1ef477d13
#
_cell.length_a   1.000
_cell.length_b   1.000
_cell.length_c   1.000
_cell.angle_alpha   90.00
_cell.angle_beta   90.00
_cell.angle_gamma   90.00
#
_symmetry.space_group_name_H-M   'P 1'
#
loop_
_entity.id
_entity.type
_entity.pdbx_description
1 polymer ?
#
loop_
_entity_poly.entity_id
_entity_poly.type
_entity_poly.pdbx_seq_one_letter_code
_entity_poly.pdbx_strand_id
1 'polypeptide(L)'
;GGRADRVSAGAGWGADASETQLAFRANPRYAAQLAATKAAAILVPESAAGDDARFIRVADPYYAFAQVLAKYFAFRSVPVGISPRAAISASAKLGQGVSVGPFSTISDDVVLGDGVIVFQNVSIESGCVIGDGTVISPTVSIYEYSIIGRRCLINSGTVIGAAGHGFDTH
;
A
#
# COMPACT_ATOMS: atom_id res chain seq x y z
N GLY A 1 19.70 -23.06 3.41
CA GLY A 1 20.00 -21.97 4.30
C GLY A 1 20.98 -21.02 3.63
N GLY A 2 20.67 -19.73 3.50
CA GLY A 2 21.70 -18.75 3.23
C GLY A 2 21.50 -17.79 2.07
N ARG A 3 20.31 -17.67 1.48
CA ARG A 3 20.05 -16.64 0.44
C ARG A 3 18.91 -15.68 0.72
N ALA A 4 18.16 -15.87 1.78
CA ALA A 4 17.04 -14.98 2.14
C ALA A 4 17.48 -13.61 2.67
N ASP A 5 18.70 -13.49 3.18
CA ASP A 5 19.18 -12.30 3.90
C ASP A 5 19.70 -11.19 2.97
N ARG A 6 19.74 -11.42 1.65
CA ARG A 6 20.32 -10.45 0.69
C ARG A 6 19.29 -9.62 -0.10
N VAL A 7 18.00 -9.87 0.04
CA VAL A 7 16.94 -9.13 -0.67
C VAL A 7 16.43 -7.97 0.20
N SER A 8 17.31 -7.13 0.69
CA SER A 8 16.92 -6.09 1.65
C SER A 8 16.80 -4.66 1.06
N ALA A 9 17.09 -4.44 -0.21
CA ALA A 9 17.30 -3.06 -0.68
C ALA A 9 16.34 -2.52 -1.73
N GLY A 10 15.34 -3.26 -2.19
CA GLY A 10 14.35 -2.70 -3.12
C GLY A 10 13.96 -3.64 -4.25
N ALA A 11 12.97 -3.20 -5.02
CA ALA A 11 12.52 -3.82 -6.25
C ALA A 11 12.87 -2.89 -7.41
N GLY A 12 13.53 -3.42 -8.45
CA GLY A 12 13.93 -2.65 -9.62
C GLY A 12 13.24 -3.12 -10.90
N TRP A 13 13.05 -2.22 -11.85
CA TRP A 13 12.52 -2.56 -13.17
C TRP A 13 13.64 -3.09 -14.07
N GLY A 14 13.53 -4.34 -14.50
CA GLY A 14 14.34 -4.91 -15.59
C GLY A 14 15.85 -4.67 -15.49
N ALA A 15 16.40 -3.91 -16.42
CA ALA A 15 17.84 -3.66 -16.57
C ALA A 15 18.47 -2.83 -15.43
N ASP A 16 17.68 -2.03 -14.72
CA ASP A 16 18.19 -1.08 -13.71
C ASP A 16 18.31 -1.69 -12.31
N ALA A 17 17.92 -2.96 -12.14
CA ALA A 17 17.99 -3.63 -10.84
C ALA A 17 19.46 -3.90 -10.42
N SER A 18 19.78 -3.50 -9.18
CA SER A 18 21.11 -3.70 -8.57
C SER A 18 21.28 -5.11 -7.97
N GLU A 19 22.50 -5.44 -7.56
CA GLU A 19 22.91 -6.75 -7.01
C GLU A 19 22.18 -7.16 -5.70
N THR A 20 21.38 -6.28 -5.12
CA THR A 20 20.59 -6.53 -3.92
C THR A 20 19.09 -6.51 -4.18
N GLN A 21 18.67 -6.33 -5.45
CA GLN A 21 17.27 -6.18 -5.83
C GLN A 21 16.70 -7.41 -6.49
N LEU A 22 15.37 -7.55 -6.35
CA LEU A 22 14.56 -8.54 -7.06
C LEU A 22 14.04 -7.91 -8.35
N ALA A 23 14.23 -8.60 -9.47
CA ALA A 23 13.60 -8.26 -10.74
C ALA A 23 12.52 -9.27 -11.11
N PHE A 24 11.66 -8.94 -12.06
CA PHE A 24 10.70 -9.89 -12.63
C PHE A 24 10.59 -9.76 -14.15
N ARG A 25 10.21 -10.86 -14.80
CA ARG A 25 9.92 -10.93 -16.23
C ARG A 25 8.57 -11.57 -16.47
N ALA A 26 7.59 -10.77 -16.81
CA ALA A 26 6.28 -11.27 -17.23
C ALA A 26 6.20 -11.42 -18.78
N ASN A 27 6.98 -10.66 -19.56
CA ASN A 27 6.92 -10.65 -21.02
C ASN A 27 8.26 -11.13 -21.65
N PRO A 28 8.21 -12.13 -22.55
CA PRO A 28 9.39 -12.65 -23.26
C PRO A 28 10.19 -11.60 -24.06
N ARG A 29 9.53 -10.52 -24.51
CA ARG A 29 10.19 -9.43 -25.26
C ARG A 29 11.34 -8.75 -24.49
N TYR A 30 11.34 -8.82 -23.18
CA TYR A 30 12.36 -8.22 -22.31
C TYR A 30 13.49 -9.18 -21.92
N ALA A 31 13.59 -10.36 -22.58
CA ALA A 31 14.62 -11.34 -22.27
C ALA A 31 16.04 -10.79 -22.43
N ALA A 32 16.29 -9.96 -23.44
CA ALA A 32 17.61 -9.37 -23.68
C ALA A 32 18.00 -8.35 -22.59
N GLN A 33 17.04 -7.62 -22.05
CA GLN A 33 17.28 -6.66 -20.97
C GLN A 33 17.60 -7.36 -19.63
N LEU A 34 17.07 -8.56 -19.43
CA LEU A 34 17.36 -9.36 -18.24
C LEU A 34 18.74 -10.03 -18.27
N ALA A 35 19.29 -10.28 -19.45
CA ALA A 35 20.66 -10.76 -19.56
C ALA A 35 21.68 -9.72 -19.05
N ALA A 36 21.33 -8.43 -19.12
CA ALA A 36 22.14 -7.32 -18.64
C ALA A 36 21.88 -6.93 -17.18
N THR A 37 20.80 -7.45 -16.55
CA THR A 37 20.46 -7.06 -15.18
C THR A 37 21.44 -7.61 -14.16
N LYS A 38 21.76 -6.80 -13.15
CA LYS A 38 22.57 -7.18 -11.98
C LYS A 38 21.70 -7.71 -10.82
N ALA A 39 20.40 -7.91 -11.03
CA ALA A 39 19.49 -8.37 -9.98
C ALA A 39 20.00 -9.63 -9.28
N ALA A 40 19.83 -9.69 -7.96
CA ALA A 40 20.18 -10.86 -7.13
C ALA A 40 19.27 -12.07 -7.39
N ALA A 41 18.01 -11.83 -7.76
CA ALA A 41 17.03 -12.84 -8.11
C ALA A 41 16.06 -12.31 -9.17
N ILE A 42 15.52 -13.20 -9.98
CA ILE A 42 14.62 -12.87 -11.09
C ILE A 42 13.42 -13.81 -11.06
N LEU A 43 12.24 -13.26 -10.86
CA LEU A 43 10.98 -14.01 -11.01
C LEU A 43 10.71 -14.22 -12.50
N VAL A 44 10.55 -15.46 -12.91
CA VAL A 44 10.27 -15.84 -14.30
C VAL A 44 9.09 -16.83 -14.35
N PRO A 45 8.33 -16.89 -15.46
CA PRO A 45 7.31 -17.91 -15.61
C PRO A 45 7.93 -19.31 -15.64
N GLU A 46 7.17 -20.33 -15.23
CA GLU A 46 7.61 -21.74 -15.25
C GLU A 46 8.13 -22.18 -16.63
N SER A 47 7.54 -21.63 -17.71
CA SER A 47 7.92 -21.91 -19.09
C SER A 47 9.17 -21.15 -19.57
N ALA A 48 9.82 -20.38 -18.71
CA ALA A 48 11.00 -19.61 -19.13
C ALA A 48 12.14 -20.51 -19.55
N ALA A 49 12.68 -20.26 -20.74
CA ALA A 49 13.90 -20.92 -21.22
C ALA A 49 15.15 -20.42 -20.50
N GLY A 50 16.17 -21.27 -20.43
CA GLY A 50 17.47 -20.95 -19.80
C GLY A 50 17.52 -21.46 -18.34
N ASP A 51 18.73 -21.56 -17.83
CA ASP A 51 19.04 -22.11 -16.50
C ASP A 51 19.94 -21.14 -15.70
N ASP A 52 19.54 -19.87 -15.64
CA ASP A 52 20.24 -18.88 -14.81
C ASP A 52 19.94 -19.19 -13.33
N ALA A 53 20.99 -19.32 -12.54
CA ALA A 53 20.90 -19.63 -11.10
C ALA A 53 20.11 -18.58 -10.29
N ARG A 54 19.84 -17.42 -10.86
CA ARG A 54 19.03 -16.35 -10.28
C ARG A 54 17.54 -16.52 -10.55
N PHE A 55 17.14 -17.44 -11.43
CA PHE A 55 15.73 -17.63 -11.77
C PHE A 55 14.95 -18.29 -10.63
N ILE A 56 13.87 -17.64 -10.28
CA ILE A 56 12.81 -18.17 -9.41
C ILE A 56 11.58 -18.36 -10.30
N ARG A 57 11.28 -19.64 -10.60
CA ARG A 57 10.17 -20.01 -11.47
C ARG A 57 8.86 -19.96 -10.69
N VAL A 58 7.89 -19.26 -11.23
CA VAL A 58 6.57 -19.06 -10.63
C VAL A 58 5.48 -19.09 -11.71
N ALA A 59 4.27 -19.47 -11.34
CA ALA A 59 3.14 -19.50 -12.27
C ALA A 59 2.84 -18.11 -12.87
N ASP A 60 2.83 -17.07 -12.04
CA ASP A 60 2.64 -15.69 -12.45
C ASP A 60 3.70 -14.78 -11.80
N PRO A 61 4.74 -14.38 -12.56
CA PRO A 61 5.80 -13.49 -12.06
C PRO A 61 5.31 -12.11 -11.62
N TYR A 62 4.27 -11.58 -12.26
CA TYR A 62 3.70 -10.27 -11.90
C TYR A 62 3.01 -10.34 -10.54
N TYR A 63 2.16 -11.36 -10.35
CA TYR A 63 1.47 -11.57 -9.10
C TYR A 63 2.43 -11.89 -7.95
N ALA A 64 3.41 -12.77 -8.18
CA ALA A 64 4.44 -13.09 -7.21
C ALA A 64 5.25 -11.84 -6.79
N PHE A 65 5.59 -10.99 -7.75
CA PHE A 65 6.28 -9.73 -7.47
C PHE A 65 5.41 -8.78 -6.64
N ALA A 66 4.13 -8.64 -6.99
CA ALA A 66 3.18 -7.84 -6.21
C ALA A 66 3.05 -8.32 -4.76
N GLN A 67 3.03 -9.65 -4.54
CA GLN A 67 3.02 -10.23 -3.20
C GLN A 67 4.30 -9.91 -2.40
N VAL A 68 5.46 -9.97 -3.05
CA VAL A 68 6.73 -9.59 -2.41
C VAL A 68 6.71 -8.11 -2.03
N LEU A 69 6.25 -7.24 -2.95
CA LEU A 69 6.10 -5.82 -2.65
C LEU A 69 5.16 -5.58 -1.46
N ALA A 70 4.00 -6.19 -1.47
CA ALA A 70 3.02 -6.05 -0.38
C ALA A 70 3.57 -6.55 0.96
N LYS A 71 4.34 -7.65 0.98
CA LYS A 71 4.85 -8.26 2.21
C LYS A 71 6.08 -7.55 2.78
N TYR A 72 7.00 -7.11 1.92
CA TYR A 72 8.33 -6.65 2.35
C TYR A 72 8.58 -5.17 2.14
N PHE A 73 7.79 -4.51 1.30
CA PHE A 73 7.97 -3.11 0.92
C PHE A 73 6.75 -2.24 1.23
N ALA A 74 5.62 -2.84 1.65
CA ALA A 74 4.48 -2.07 2.14
C ALA A 74 4.86 -1.37 3.45
N PHE A 75 4.68 -0.09 3.48
CA PHE A 75 4.77 0.83 4.64
C PHE A 75 5.67 0.37 5.79
N ARG A 76 6.97 0.65 5.72
CA ARG A 76 7.95 0.30 6.77
C ARG A 76 7.71 0.99 8.11
N SER A 77 6.84 1.97 8.17
CA SER A 77 6.51 2.72 9.39
C SER A 77 5.01 2.94 9.46
N VAL A 78 4.29 1.89 9.78
CA VAL A 78 2.85 1.96 10.04
C VAL A 78 2.64 2.47 11.45
N PRO A 79 1.76 3.46 11.69
CA PRO A 79 1.34 3.80 13.05
C PRO A 79 0.85 2.55 13.78
N VAL A 80 1.23 2.38 15.02
CA VAL A 80 0.75 1.28 15.86
C VAL A 80 -0.12 1.86 16.97
N GLY A 81 -1.40 1.47 16.98
CA GLY A 81 -2.36 1.97 17.93
C GLY A 81 -2.76 3.43 17.67
N ILE A 82 -3.38 4.03 18.67
CA ILE A 82 -3.90 5.40 18.57
C ILE A 82 -2.89 6.37 19.16
N SER A 83 -2.45 7.33 18.35
CA SER A 83 -1.55 8.38 18.80
C SER A 83 -2.24 9.28 19.86
N PRO A 84 -1.57 9.61 20.96
CA PRO A 84 -2.10 10.57 21.94
C PRO A 84 -2.24 12.00 21.36
N ARG A 85 -1.68 12.25 20.19
CA ARG A 85 -1.81 13.52 19.46
C ARG A 85 -2.89 13.48 18.36
N ALA A 86 -3.65 12.40 18.25
CA ALA A 86 -4.83 12.34 17.39
C ALA A 86 -6.03 12.91 18.13
N ALA A 87 -6.89 13.62 17.44
CA ALA A 87 -8.18 14.07 17.96
C ALA A 87 -9.29 13.14 17.46
N ILE A 88 -9.91 12.41 18.35
CA ILE A 88 -10.95 11.45 18.00
C ILE A 88 -12.22 11.79 18.79
N SER A 89 -13.33 11.96 18.07
CA SER A 89 -14.62 12.20 18.71
C SER A 89 -15.03 11.02 19.58
N ALA A 90 -15.70 11.31 20.69
CA ALA A 90 -16.27 10.31 21.58
C ALA A 90 -17.38 9.47 20.94
N SER A 91 -18.03 9.98 19.88
CA SER A 91 -19.07 9.26 19.12
C SER A 91 -18.48 8.38 18.00
N ALA A 92 -17.20 8.51 17.68
CA ALA A 92 -16.54 7.68 16.66
C ALA A 92 -16.44 6.22 17.13
N LYS A 93 -16.67 5.29 16.20
CA LYS A 93 -16.62 3.85 16.43
C LYS A 93 -15.38 3.28 15.75
N LEU A 94 -14.45 2.76 16.54
CA LEU A 94 -13.20 2.17 16.05
C LEU A 94 -13.25 0.65 16.19
N GLY A 95 -12.98 -0.05 15.10
CA GLY A 95 -12.83 -1.50 15.07
C GLY A 95 -11.58 -1.99 15.79
N GLN A 96 -11.39 -3.30 15.82
CA GLN A 96 -10.21 -3.91 16.44
C GLN A 96 -8.93 -3.63 15.63
N GLY A 97 -7.83 -3.36 16.31
CA GLY A 97 -6.54 -3.16 15.67
C GLY A 97 -6.44 -1.89 14.81
N VAL A 98 -7.36 -0.93 14.97
CA VAL A 98 -7.28 0.38 14.30
C VAL A 98 -6.05 1.12 14.79
N SER A 99 -5.36 1.77 13.85
CA SER A 99 -4.23 2.65 14.14
C SER A 99 -4.50 4.05 13.60
N VAL A 100 -4.21 5.07 14.43
CA VAL A 100 -4.40 6.48 14.05
C VAL A 100 -3.14 7.25 14.38
N GLY A 101 -2.53 7.83 13.35
CA GLY A 101 -1.32 8.64 13.44
C GLY A 101 -1.54 10.01 14.08
N PRO A 102 -0.44 10.69 14.45
CA PRO A 102 -0.51 11.99 15.12
C PRO A 102 -1.12 13.08 14.22
N PHE A 103 -1.80 14.03 14.85
CA PHE A 103 -2.44 15.18 14.21
C PHE A 103 -3.54 14.83 13.21
N SER A 104 -4.06 13.60 13.27
CA SER A 104 -5.24 13.20 12.53
C SER A 104 -6.49 13.50 13.34
N THR A 105 -7.56 13.86 12.64
CA THR A 105 -8.86 14.21 13.21
C THR A 105 -9.90 13.19 12.73
N ILE A 106 -10.59 12.57 13.67
CA ILE A 106 -11.71 11.65 13.41
C ILE A 106 -12.95 12.30 14.05
N SER A 107 -13.83 12.80 13.20
CA SER A 107 -15.01 13.57 13.61
C SER A 107 -16.16 12.69 14.15
N ASP A 108 -17.30 13.33 14.41
CA ASP A 108 -18.45 12.66 15.01
C ASP A 108 -19.03 11.56 14.12
N ASP A 109 -19.49 10.49 14.76
CA ASP A 109 -20.19 9.36 14.12
C ASP A 109 -19.41 8.66 13.00
N VAL A 110 -18.08 8.87 12.93
CA VAL A 110 -17.21 8.12 12.02
C VAL A 110 -17.13 6.66 12.47
N VAL A 111 -17.21 5.75 11.50
CA VAL A 111 -17.01 4.31 11.72
C VAL A 111 -15.75 3.86 10.98
N LEU A 112 -14.75 3.38 11.72
CA LEU A 112 -13.58 2.72 11.19
C LEU A 112 -13.68 1.22 11.42
N GLY A 113 -13.60 0.43 10.35
CA GLY A 113 -13.60 -1.03 10.43
C GLY A 113 -12.31 -1.61 11.04
N ASP A 114 -12.27 -2.93 11.18
CA ASP A 114 -11.14 -3.63 11.78
C ASP A 114 -9.85 -3.44 10.97
N GLY A 115 -8.74 -3.21 11.66
CA GLY A 115 -7.42 -3.09 11.03
C GLY A 115 -7.25 -1.87 10.12
N VAL A 116 -8.12 -0.86 10.19
CA VAL A 116 -7.94 0.39 9.46
C VAL A 116 -6.71 1.13 9.98
N ILE A 117 -5.91 1.61 9.03
CA ILE A 117 -4.69 2.38 9.33
C ILE A 117 -4.86 3.79 8.80
N VAL A 118 -4.87 4.74 9.71
CA VAL A 118 -4.88 6.17 9.42
C VAL A 118 -3.51 6.74 9.74
N PHE A 119 -2.81 7.25 8.74
CA PHE A 119 -1.52 7.91 8.95
C PHE A 119 -1.68 9.30 9.56
N GLN A 120 -0.60 10.07 9.65
CA GLN A 120 -0.61 11.41 10.25
C GLN A 120 -1.28 12.46 9.36
N ASN A 121 -1.79 13.52 9.97
CA ASN A 121 -2.41 14.69 9.30
C ASN A 121 -3.56 14.31 8.36
N VAL A 122 -4.36 13.33 8.74
CA VAL A 122 -5.57 12.92 8.01
C VAL A 122 -6.77 13.57 8.67
N SER A 123 -7.72 14.10 7.88
CA SER A 123 -9.03 14.56 8.35
C SER A 123 -10.11 13.63 7.83
N ILE A 124 -10.90 13.07 8.73
CA ILE A 124 -12.11 12.27 8.41
C ILE A 124 -13.29 12.98 9.07
N GLU A 125 -14.14 13.55 8.22
CA GLU A 125 -15.29 14.32 8.64
C GLU A 125 -16.47 13.43 9.08
N SER A 126 -17.50 14.06 9.67
CA SER A 126 -18.58 13.39 10.34
C SER A 126 -19.34 12.39 9.48
N GLY A 127 -19.80 11.30 10.10
CA GLY A 127 -20.63 10.27 9.45
C GLY A 127 -19.96 9.42 8.39
N CYS A 128 -18.63 9.51 8.24
CA CYS A 128 -17.89 8.67 7.31
C CYS A 128 -17.84 7.22 7.76
N VAL A 129 -17.86 6.28 6.80
CA VAL A 129 -17.69 4.84 7.03
C VAL A 129 -16.51 4.32 6.24
N ILE A 130 -15.52 3.75 6.93
CA ILE A 130 -14.31 3.20 6.34
C ILE A 130 -14.25 1.70 6.60
N GLY A 131 -14.21 0.90 5.54
CA GLY A 131 -14.19 -0.57 5.63
C GLY A 131 -12.86 -1.15 6.08
N ASP A 132 -12.92 -2.40 6.56
CA ASP A 132 -11.81 -3.13 7.17
C ASP A 132 -10.52 -3.13 6.34
N GLY A 133 -9.38 -3.02 7.02
CA GLY A 133 -8.06 -3.13 6.41
C GLY A 133 -7.71 -2.01 5.43
N THR A 134 -8.51 -0.95 5.37
CA THR A 134 -8.23 0.22 4.53
C THR A 134 -7.09 1.03 5.12
N VAL A 135 -6.20 1.48 4.24
CA VAL A 135 -5.03 2.30 4.58
C VAL A 135 -5.20 3.71 4.01
N ILE A 136 -5.13 4.70 4.89
CA ILE A 136 -5.27 6.11 4.54
C ILE A 136 -3.92 6.78 4.77
N SER A 137 -3.26 7.16 3.68
CA SER A 137 -1.93 7.77 3.68
C SER A 137 -1.95 9.19 4.25
N PRO A 138 -0.80 9.78 4.58
CA PRO A 138 -0.72 11.12 5.17
C PRO A 138 -1.41 12.20 4.33
N THR A 139 -1.95 13.23 5.01
CA THR A 139 -2.54 14.43 4.38
C THR A 139 -3.75 14.16 3.47
N VAL A 140 -4.50 13.10 3.75
CA VAL A 140 -5.77 12.80 3.09
C VAL A 140 -6.90 13.54 3.81
N SER A 141 -7.87 14.06 3.06
CA SER A 141 -9.11 14.64 3.59
C SER A 141 -10.32 13.88 3.05
N ILE A 142 -11.18 13.44 3.94
CA ILE A 142 -12.41 12.71 3.61
C ILE A 142 -13.58 13.51 4.18
N TYR A 143 -14.42 14.02 3.29
CA TYR A 143 -15.58 14.85 3.64
C TYR A 143 -16.75 14.01 4.11
N GLU A 144 -17.71 14.70 4.74
CA GLU A 144 -18.83 14.11 5.47
C GLU A 144 -19.56 13.04 4.66
N TYR A 145 -20.05 12.03 5.37
CA TYR A 145 -20.89 10.94 4.85
C TYR A 145 -20.28 10.11 3.72
N SER A 146 -18.95 10.22 3.51
CA SER A 146 -18.26 9.38 2.54
C SER A 146 -18.21 7.93 3.00
N ILE A 147 -18.44 6.99 2.06
CA ILE A 147 -18.37 5.55 2.32
C ILE A 147 -17.20 4.97 1.52
N ILE A 148 -16.22 4.39 2.21
CA ILE A 148 -15.05 3.76 1.61
C ILE A 148 -15.08 2.27 1.91
N GLY A 149 -14.87 1.46 0.88
CA GLY A 149 -14.88 0.01 0.98
C GLY A 149 -13.73 -0.56 1.80
N ARG A 150 -13.64 -1.89 1.84
CA ARG A 150 -12.59 -2.62 2.55
C ARG A 150 -11.32 -2.71 1.73
N ARG A 151 -10.16 -2.76 2.41
CA ARG A 151 -8.82 -2.98 1.82
C ARG A 151 -8.46 -1.99 0.71
N CYS A 152 -8.97 -0.78 0.82
CA CYS A 152 -8.60 0.32 -0.06
C CYS A 152 -7.24 0.90 0.36
N LEU A 153 -6.50 1.43 -0.60
CA LEU A 153 -5.33 2.25 -0.36
C LEU A 153 -5.60 3.66 -0.89
N ILE A 154 -5.62 4.63 0.01
CA ILE A 154 -5.83 6.05 -0.33
C ILE A 154 -4.49 6.76 -0.22
N ASN A 155 -3.99 7.25 -1.34
CA ASN A 155 -2.69 7.88 -1.41
C ASN A 155 -2.69 9.31 -0.83
N SER A 156 -1.51 9.76 -0.41
CA SER A 156 -1.30 11.08 0.18
C SER A 156 -1.83 12.21 -0.69
N GLY A 157 -2.43 13.21 -0.05
CA GLY A 157 -2.99 14.38 -0.72
C GLY A 157 -4.33 14.14 -1.43
N THR A 158 -4.90 12.94 -1.34
CA THR A 158 -6.23 12.65 -1.88
C THR A 158 -7.30 13.39 -1.09
N VAL A 159 -8.27 13.94 -1.82
CA VAL A 159 -9.49 14.53 -1.26
C VAL A 159 -10.69 13.74 -1.77
N ILE A 160 -11.54 13.27 -0.86
CA ILE A 160 -12.74 12.47 -1.17
C ILE A 160 -13.97 13.18 -0.66
N GLY A 161 -15.01 13.23 -1.48
CA GLY A 161 -16.31 13.79 -1.11
C GLY A 161 -16.36 15.32 -1.12
N ALA A 162 -15.35 16.00 -1.65
CA ALA A 162 -15.42 17.45 -1.81
C ALA A 162 -16.57 17.82 -2.74
N ALA A 163 -17.29 18.88 -2.39
CA ALA A 163 -18.37 19.42 -3.22
C ALA A 163 -17.83 19.83 -4.60
N GLY A 164 -18.47 19.37 -5.65
CA GLY A 164 -18.19 19.81 -7.01
C GLY A 164 -18.66 21.26 -7.24
N HIS A 165 -18.18 21.88 -8.31
CA HIS A 165 -18.70 23.17 -8.76
C HIS A 165 -20.13 22.97 -9.31
N GLY A 166 -21.11 23.60 -8.71
CA GLY A 166 -22.50 23.53 -9.12
C GLY A 166 -23.49 23.49 -7.95
N PHE A 167 -23.32 24.40 -6.99
CA PHE A 167 -24.40 24.67 -6.03
C PHE A 167 -25.51 25.43 -6.75
N ASP A 168 -26.63 24.75 -6.99
CA ASP A 168 -27.86 25.42 -7.32
C ASP A 168 -28.46 25.94 -6.00
N THR A 169 -28.30 27.23 -5.78
CA THR A 169 -28.94 27.90 -4.64
C THR A 169 -30.37 28.27 -5.07
N HIS A 170 -31.31 27.40 -4.73
CA HIS A 170 -32.74 27.76 -4.71
C HIS A 170 -33.10 28.38 -3.37
#